data_a1f91ba9ec63ec5a433bc23ddf5be1f9
#
_entry.id   a1f91ba9ec63ec5a433bc23ddf5be1f9
#
_cell.length_a   1.000
_cell.length_b   1.000
_cell.length_c   1.000
_cell.angle_alpha   90.00
_cell.angle_beta   90.00
_cell.angle_gamma   90.00
#
_symmetry.space_group_name_H-M   'P 1'
#
loop_
_entity.id
_entity.type
_entity.pdbx_description
1 polymer ?
#
loop_
_entity_poly.entity_id
_entity_poly.type
_entity_poly.pdbx_seq_one_letter_code
_entity_poly.pdbx_strand_id
1 'polypeptide(L)'
;MSKIIEKISGITVLLLGVVSVALVALIYLGGNAESISVGEESLIVPKFTDSLLYWSYFLVFLTIAITILLTLYGFIKTLISSPVSAIKTLIPLIIFALVFVVGWYLGSGEKISIIGYEGTDNEGFWARFTDMIIYSIYALFIGLALTIAGSAIYKKLN
;
A
#
# COMPACT_ATOMS: atom_id res chain seq x y z
N MET A 1 -4.42 32.19 0.61
CA MET A 1 -4.10 30.94 -0.13
C MET A 1 -4.53 29.69 0.64
N SER A 2 -4.41 29.58 1.96
CA SER A 2 -4.77 28.37 2.73
C SER A 2 -6.23 27.95 2.59
N LYS A 3 -7.19 28.87 2.70
CA LYS A 3 -8.63 28.54 2.61
C LYS A 3 -9.07 28.00 1.24
N ILE A 4 -8.42 28.40 0.15
CA ILE A 4 -8.73 27.91 -1.21
C ILE A 4 -8.21 26.49 -1.35
N ILE A 5 -6.99 26.21 -0.89
CA ILE A 5 -6.38 24.87 -0.93
C ILE A 5 -7.18 23.89 -0.07
N GLU A 6 -7.59 24.31 1.12
CA GLU A 6 -8.42 23.51 2.02
C GLU A 6 -9.79 23.18 1.39
N LYS A 7 -10.42 24.15 0.73
CA LYS A 7 -11.70 23.95 0.05
C LYS A 7 -11.55 23.01 -1.16
N ILE A 8 -10.50 23.16 -1.97
CA ILE A 8 -10.23 22.27 -3.10
C ILE A 8 -9.98 20.85 -2.60
N SER A 9 -9.15 20.69 -1.58
CA SER A 9 -8.87 19.37 -0.97
C SER A 9 -10.14 18.70 -0.47
N GLY A 10 -11.00 19.43 0.26
CA GLY A 10 -12.27 18.91 0.76
C GLY A 10 -13.22 18.48 -0.36
N ILE A 11 -13.35 19.28 -1.43
CA ILE A 11 -14.18 18.93 -2.59
C ILE A 11 -13.64 17.68 -3.30
N THR A 12 -12.33 17.58 -3.48
CA THR A 12 -11.69 16.42 -4.13
C THR A 12 -11.95 15.14 -3.35
N VAL A 13 -11.73 15.16 -2.03
CA VAL A 13 -11.98 13.99 -1.16
C VAL A 13 -13.45 13.60 -1.18
N LEU A 14 -14.37 14.58 -1.11
CA LEU A 14 -15.80 14.32 -1.18
C LEU A 14 -16.19 13.68 -2.52
N LEU A 15 -15.69 14.19 -3.64
CA LEU A 15 -15.97 13.67 -4.97
C LEU A 15 -15.48 12.23 -5.12
N LEU A 16 -14.22 11.95 -4.72
CA LEU A 16 -13.65 10.60 -4.74
C LEU A 16 -14.47 9.65 -3.83
N GLY A 17 -14.90 10.13 -2.66
CA GLY A 17 -15.73 9.37 -1.74
C GLY A 17 -17.10 9.03 -2.33
N VAL A 18 -17.77 10.01 -2.96
CA VAL A 18 -19.07 9.80 -3.60
C VAL A 18 -18.98 8.76 -4.73
N VAL A 19 -17.95 8.85 -5.58
CA VAL A 19 -17.73 7.85 -6.64
C VAL A 19 -17.48 6.46 -6.05
N SER A 20 -16.68 6.36 -4.99
CA SER A 20 -16.42 5.08 -4.31
C SER A 20 -17.69 4.46 -3.74
N VAL A 21 -18.52 5.24 -3.05
CA VAL A 21 -19.78 4.78 -2.50
C VAL A 21 -20.76 4.37 -3.62
N ALA A 22 -20.81 5.14 -4.72
CA ALA A 22 -21.65 4.80 -5.87
C ALA A 22 -21.25 3.47 -6.51
N LEU A 23 -19.94 3.20 -6.67
CA LEU A 23 -19.46 1.93 -7.20
C LEU A 23 -19.78 0.75 -6.27
N VAL A 24 -19.64 0.93 -4.96
CA VAL A 24 -20.05 -0.10 -3.99
C VAL A 24 -21.54 -0.36 -4.06
N ALA A 25 -22.37 0.69 -4.16
CA ALA A 25 -23.80 0.54 -4.32
C ALA A 25 -24.18 -0.20 -5.63
N LEU A 26 -23.45 0.05 -6.72
CA LEU A 26 -23.66 -0.64 -8.00
C LEU A 26 -23.33 -2.14 -7.93
N ILE A 27 -22.42 -2.59 -7.06
CA ILE A 27 -22.18 -4.01 -6.85
C ILE A 27 -23.42 -4.69 -6.25
N TYR A 28 -24.08 -4.05 -5.30
CA TYR A 28 -25.28 -4.60 -4.65
C TYR A 28 -26.55 -4.46 -5.49
N LEU A 29 -26.68 -3.38 -6.26
CA LEU A 29 -27.90 -3.04 -6.99
C LEU A 29 -27.83 -3.38 -8.48
N GLY A 30 -26.60 -3.53 -9.03
CA GLY A 30 -26.35 -3.64 -10.47
C GLY A 30 -26.56 -5.04 -11.07
N GLY A 31 -27.01 -6.00 -10.26
CA GLY A 31 -27.23 -7.37 -10.70
C GLY A 31 -25.95 -8.18 -10.85
N ASN A 32 -26.12 -9.42 -11.29
CA ASN A 32 -25.03 -10.41 -11.39
C ASN A 32 -24.57 -10.52 -12.85
N ALA A 33 -23.27 -10.76 -13.02
CA ALA A 33 -22.70 -11.28 -14.27
C ALA A 33 -22.94 -12.80 -14.35
N GLU A 34 -22.21 -13.46 -15.25
CA GLU A 34 -22.27 -14.89 -15.38
C GLU A 34 -21.83 -15.60 -14.09
N SER A 35 -22.49 -16.71 -13.76
CA SER A 35 -22.07 -17.57 -12.67
C SER A 35 -20.86 -18.40 -13.09
N ILE A 36 -19.82 -18.38 -12.29
CA ILE A 36 -18.63 -19.21 -12.47
C ILE A 36 -18.85 -20.50 -11.66
N SER A 37 -18.85 -21.66 -12.33
CA SER A 37 -18.89 -22.96 -11.66
C SER A 37 -17.48 -23.33 -11.20
N VAL A 38 -17.28 -23.47 -9.90
CA VAL A 38 -16.05 -24.02 -9.32
C VAL A 38 -16.41 -25.35 -8.67
N GLY A 39 -16.19 -26.46 -9.39
CA GLY A 39 -16.65 -27.79 -8.96
C GLY A 39 -18.17 -27.91 -8.98
N GLU A 40 -18.77 -28.30 -7.88
CA GLU A 40 -20.23 -28.45 -7.71
C GLU A 40 -20.93 -27.13 -7.26
N GLU A 41 -20.18 -26.11 -6.91
CA GLU A 41 -20.74 -24.82 -6.47
C GLU A 41 -20.71 -23.76 -7.59
N SER A 42 -21.83 -23.06 -7.76
CA SER A 42 -21.93 -21.91 -8.65
C SER A 42 -21.70 -20.62 -7.84
N LEU A 43 -20.57 -19.95 -8.09
CA LEU A 43 -20.28 -18.65 -7.51
C LEU A 43 -20.87 -17.53 -8.37
N ILE A 44 -21.65 -16.66 -7.75
CA ILE A 44 -22.24 -15.50 -8.40
C ILE A 44 -21.24 -14.34 -8.39
N VAL A 45 -20.87 -13.85 -9.56
CA VAL A 45 -19.96 -12.71 -9.70
C VAL A 45 -20.79 -11.45 -9.94
N PRO A 46 -20.69 -10.40 -9.09
CA PRO A 46 -21.37 -9.13 -9.32
C PRO A 46 -20.83 -8.45 -10.60
N LYS A 47 -21.73 -7.87 -11.40
CA LYS A 47 -21.42 -7.29 -12.71
C LYS A 47 -20.38 -6.15 -12.66
N PHE A 48 -20.31 -5.38 -11.59
CA PHE A 48 -19.46 -4.20 -11.47
C PHE A 48 -18.19 -4.43 -10.63
N THR A 49 -17.81 -5.69 -10.37
CA THR A 49 -16.60 -6.03 -9.60
C THR A 49 -15.35 -5.46 -10.24
N ASP A 50 -15.19 -5.60 -11.56
CA ASP A 50 -14.04 -5.07 -12.30
C ASP A 50 -13.96 -3.56 -12.22
N SER A 51 -15.09 -2.87 -12.31
CA SER A 51 -15.15 -1.40 -12.20
C SER A 51 -14.67 -0.91 -10.84
N LEU A 52 -15.05 -1.60 -9.75
CA LEU A 52 -14.57 -1.29 -8.40
C LEU A 52 -13.07 -1.57 -8.28
N LEU A 53 -12.59 -2.66 -8.87
CA LEU A 53 -11.18 -3.04 -8.85
C LEU A 53 -10.31 -2.00 -9.56
N TYR A 54 -10.69 -1.61 -10.79
CA TYR A 54 -9.98 -0.54 -11.53
C TYR A 54 -10.02 0.81 -10.81
N TRP A 55 -11.14 1.15 -10.20
CA TRP A 55 -11.25 2.35 -9.37
C TRP A 55 -10.31 2.31 -8.18
N SER A 56 -10.21 1.17 -7.50
CA SER A 56 -9.30 0.98 -6.38
C SER A 56 -7.83 1.11 -6.82
N TYR A 57 -7.46 0.53 -7.95
CA TYR A 57 -6.13 0.69 -8.54
C TYR A 57 -5.84 2.15 -8.88
N PHE A 58 -6.81 2.86 -9.48
CA PHE A 58 -6.67 4.28 -9.75
C PHE A 58 -6.42 5.10 -8.48
N LEU A 59 -7.18 4.87 -7.41
CA LEU A 59 -7.00 5.57 -6.13
C LEU A 59 -5.63 5.30 -5.51
N VAL A 60 -5.19 4.05 -5.51
CA VAL A 60 -3.86 3.67 -5.01
C VAL A 60 -2.77 4.36 -5.82
N PHE A 61 -2.83 4.28 -7.14
CA PHE A 61 -1.86 4.91 -8.02
C PHE A 61 -1.83 6.43 -7.86
N LEU A 62 -3.00 7.07 -7.81
CA LEU A 62 -3.15 8.50 -7.57
C LEU A 62 -2.50 8.93 -6.24
N THR A 63 -2.77 8.17 -5.18
CA THR A 63 -2.21 8.44 -3.85
C THR A 63 -0.69 8.33 -3.84
N ILE A 64 -0.15 7.28 -4.45
CA ILE A 64 1.30 7.08 -4.58
C ILE A 64 1.92 8.23 -5.39
N ALA A 65 1.34 8.59 -6.53
CA ALA A 65 1.85 9.66 -7.39
C ALA A 65 1.88 11.00 -6.66
N ILE A 66 0.79 11.38 -5.99
CA ILE A 66 0.73 12.63 -5.21
C ILE A 66 1.75 12.61 -4.08
N THR A 67 1.86 11.50 -3.36
CA THR A 67 2.83 11.36 -2.25
C THR A 67 4.26 11.53 -2.74
N ILE A 68 4.64 10.89 -3.85
CA ILE A 68 5.97 11.03 -4.44
C ILE A 68 6.22 12.48 -4.85
N LEU A 69 5.28 13.13 -5.55
CA LEU A 69 5.42 14.52 -6.00
C LEU A 69 5.61 15.48 -4.83
N LEU A 70 4.79 15.36 -3.78
CA LEU A 70 4.90 16.21 -2.59
C LEU A 70 6.20 15.96 -1.81
N THR A 71 6.62 14.71 -1.70
CA THR A 71 7.88 14.33 -1.05
C THR A 71 9.08 14.90 -1.81
N LEU A 72 9.11 14.76 -3.14
CA LEU A 72 10.15 15.32 -3.99
C LEU A 72 10.20 16.84 -3.90
N TYR A 73 9.04 17.49 -3.96
CA TYR A 73 8.96 18.96 -3.79
C TYR A 73 9.51 19.40 -2.43
N GLY A 74 9.11 18.75 -1.34
CA GLY A 74 9.60 19.05 0.01
C GLY A 74 11.11 18.79 0.13
N PHE A 75 11.60 17.71 -0.44
CA PHE A 75 13.02 17.36 -0.45
C PHE A 75 13.86 18.41 -1.21
N ILE A 76 13.45 18.79 -2.43
CA ILE A 76 14.14 19.82 -3.24
C ILE A 76 14.18 21.14 -2.48
N LYS A 77 13.08 21.56 -1.89
CA LYS A 77 13.02 22.78 -1.08
C LYS A 77 13.99 22.75 0.10
N THR A 78 14.06 21.62 0.81
CA THR A 78 14.98 21.43 1.94
C THR A 78 16.42 21.37 1.46
N LEU A 79 16.70 20.76 0.31
CA LEU A 79 18.04 20.68 -0.28
C LEU A 79 18.60 22.09 -0.61
N ILE A 80 17.76 22.96 -1.16
CA ILE A 80 18.13 24.33 -1.49
C ILE A 80 18.37 25.17 -0.21
N SER A 81 17.53 25.00 0.81
CA SER A 81 17.60 25.80 2.03
C SER A 81 18.67 25.31 3.01
N SER A 82 18.90 24.00 3.10
CA SER A 82 19.78 23.37 4.08
C SER A 82 20.22 21.98 3.62
N PRO A 83 21.31 21.87 2.84
CA PRO A 83 21.77 20.61 2.27
C PRO A 83 22.03 19.51 3.31
N VAL A 84 22.60 19.90 4.47
CA VAL A 84 22.88 18.95 5.56
C VAL A 84 21.59 18.35 6.14
N SER A 85 20.54 19.18 6.28
CA SER A 85 19.24 18.72 6.76
C SER A 85 18.56 17.81 5.73
N ALA A 86 18.70 18.09 4.44
CA ALA A 86 18.18 17.25 3.37
C ALA A 86 18.81 15.84 3.40
N ILE A 87 20.13 15.75 3.61
CA ILE A 87 20.82 14.46 3.74
C ILE A 87 20.30 13.67 4.96
N LYS A 88 20.09 14.36 6.07
CA LYS A 88 19.53 13.71 7.28
C LYS A 88 18.13 13.14 7.05
N THR A 89 17.30 13.74 6.20
CA THR A 89 15.97 13.19 5.86
C THR A 89 16.03 11.95 4.98
N LEU A 90 17.16 11.68 4.32
CA LEU A 90 17.37 10.45 3.55
C LEU A 90 17.72 9.24 4.42
N ILE A 91 18.24 9.44 5.64
CA ILE A 91 18.65 8.34 6.52
C ILE A 91 17.49 7.38 6.80
N PRO A 92 16.29 7.81 7.21
CA PRO A 92 15.15 6.91 7.41
C PRO A 92 14.76 6.18 6.12
N LEU A 93 14.85 6.85 4.97
CA LEU A 93 14.53 6.26 3.66
C LEU A 93 15.52 5.15 3.30
N ILE A 94 16.81 5.38 3.55
CA ILE A 94 17.86 4.38 3.34
C ILE A 94 17.65 3.17 4.26
N ILE A 95 17.36 3.41 5.55
CA ILE A 95 17.06 2.33 6.49
C ILE A 95 15.85 1.53 6.02
N PHE A 96 14.79 2.21 5.58
CA PHE A 96 13.61 1.57 5.04
C PHE A 96 13.91 0.72 3.80
N ALA A 97 14.70 1.27 2.85
CA ALA A 97 15.13 0.52 1.67
C ALA A 97 15.98 -0.71 2.04
N LEU A 98 16.86 -0.60 3.04
CA LEU A 98 17.65 -1.74 3.53
C LEU A 98 16.77 -2.86 4.09
N VAL A 99 15.67 -2.55 4.75
CA VAL A 99 14.71 -3.57 5.23
C VAL A 99 14.16 -4.39 4.06
N PHE A 100 13.81 -3.76 2.94
CA PHE A 100 13.36 -4.47 1.74
C PHE A 100 14.48 -5.32 1.11
N VAL A 101 15.70 -4.79 1.03
CA VAL A 101 16.84 -5.54 0.51
C VAL A 101 17.10 -6.79 1.36
N VAL A 102 17.10 -6.66 2.68
CA VAL A 102 17.26 -7.80 3.59
C VAL A 102 16.09 -8.78 3.43
N GLY A 103 14.84 -8.29 3.37
CA GLY A 103 13.65 -9.12 3.13
C GLY A 103 13.74 -9.92 1.82
N TRP A 104 14.26 -9.29 0.76
CA TRP A 104 14.52 -9.97 -0.53
C TRP A 104 15.54 -11.10 -0.42
N TYR A 105 16.63 -10.88 0.32
CA TYR A 105 17.66 -11.92 0.52
C TYR A 105 17.17 -13.06 1.40
N LEU A 106 16.28 -12.80 2.34
CA LEU A 106 15.68 -13.82 3.19
C LEU A 106 14.56 -14.59 2.49
N GLY A 107 13.95 -13.98 1.45
CA GLY A 107 12.84 -14.58 0.71
C GLY A 107 13.27 -15.83 -0.07
N SER A 108 12.38 -16.84 -0.09
CA SER A 108 12.55 -18.07 -0.86
C SER A 108 11.77 -17.95 -2.17
N GLY A 109 12.40 -18.41 -3.27
CA GLY A 109 11.70 -18.57 -4.55
C GLY A 109 11.15 -19.97 -4.76
N GLU A 110 11.10 -20.80 -3.72
CA GLU A 110 10.59 -22.18 -3.80
C GLU A 110 9.10 -22.19 -4.04
N LYS A 111 8.65 -23.19 -4.82
CA LYS A 111 7.23 -23.35 -5.14
C LYS A 111 6.45 -23.74 -3.89
N ILE A 112 5.48 -22.92 -3.52
CA ILE A 112 4.53 -23.24 -2.46
C ILE A 112 3.41 -24.09 -3.05
N SER A 113 3.23 -25.32 -2.54
CA SER A 113 2.14 -26.19 -2.97
C SER A 113 0.80 -25.68 -2.44
N ILE A 114 -0.02 -25.13 -3.32
CA ILE A 114 -1.39 -24.67 -3.01
C ILE A 114 -2.36 -25.63 -3.70
N ILE A 115 -3.21 -26.27 -2.91
CA ILE A 115 -4.19 -27.25 -3.42
C ILE A 115 -5.17 -26.53 -4.36
N GLY A 116 -5.29 -27.05 -5.61
CA GLY A 116 -6.19 -26.47 -6.61
C GLY A 116 -5.67 -25.23 -7.36
N TYR A 117 -4.41 -24.84 -7.15
CA TYR A 117 -3.78 -23.76 -7.88
C TYR A 117 -2.75 -24.28 -8.89
N GLU A 118 -2.96 -24.02 -10.17
CA GLU A 118 -2.07 -24.42 -11.28
C GLU A 118 -1.25 -23.26 -11.85
N GLY A 119 -1.33 -22.05 -11.25
CA GLY A 119 -0.57 -20.89 -11.70
C GLY A 119 0.91 -20.98 -11.32
N THR A 120 1.70 -20.04 -11.86
CA THR A 120 3.15 -19.91 -11.62
C THR A 120 3.52 -18.75 -10.69
N ASP A 121 2.52 -18.00 -10.17
CA ASP A 121 2.76 -16.84 -9.30
C ASP A 121 3.23 -17.24 -7.90
N ASN A 122 3.10 -18.52 -7.55
CA ASN A 122 3.53 -19.11 -6.28
C ASN A 122 5.00 -19.59 -6.28
N GLU A 123 5.78 -19.27 -7.32
CA GLU A 123 7.19 -19.66 -7.46
C GLU A 123 8.04 -18.51 -8.04
N GLY A 124 9.35 -18.61 -7.88
CA GLY A 124 10.33 -17.72 -8.49
C GLY A 124 10.27 -16.28 -7.96
N PHE A 125 10.20 -15.32 -8.89
CA PHE A 125 10.23 -13.88 -8.56
C PHE A 125 9.06 -13.45 -7.68
N TRP A 126 7.84 -13.86 -8.00
CA TRP A 126 6.63 -13.43 -7.28
C TRP A 126 6.57 -14.00 -5.86
N ALA A 127 6.97 -15.26 -5.67
CA ALA A 127 7.08 -15.85 -4.33
C ALA A 127 8.09 -15.07 -3.48
N ARG A 128 9.30 -14.81 -4.01
CA ARG A 128 10.33 -14.03 -3.32
C ARG A 128 9.91 -12.59 -3.05
N PHE A 129 9.18 -11.96 -3.97
CA PHE A 129 8.65 -10.62 -3.78
C PHE A 129 7.61 -10.56 -2.65
N THR A 130 6.74 -11.57 -2.57
CA THR A 130 5.77 -11.72 -1.48
C THR A 130 6.48 -11.89 -0.14
N ASP A 131 7.47 -12.77 -0.08
CA ASP A 131 8.27 -12.98 1.13
C ASP A 131 9.01 -11.70 1.56
N MET A 132 9.59 -10.97 0.62
CA MET A 132 10.22 -9.67 0.90
C MET A 132 9.25 -8.71 1.60
N ILE A 133 8.01 -8.63 1.12
CA ILE A 133 6.98 -7.78 1.73
C ILE A 133 6.65 -8.28 3.14
N ILE A 134 6.44 -9.58 3.31
CA ILE A 134 6.09 -10.19 4.60
C ILE A 134 7.19 -9.95 5.63
N TYR A 135 8.45 -10.25 5.30
CA TYR A 135 9.58 -10.00 6.20
C TYR A 135 9.76 -8.53 6.52
N SER A 136 9.52 -7.65 5.54
CA SER A 136 9.58 -6.20 5.76
C SER A 136 8.49 -5.73 6.74
N ILE A 137 7.27 -6.25 6.62
CA ILE A 137 6.18 -5.97 7.56
C ILE A 137 6.55 -6.43 8.98
N TYR A 138 7.09 -7.63 9.13
CA TYR A 138 7.52 -8.14 10.43
C TYR A 138 8.63 -7.27 11.05
N ALA A 139 9.64 -6.92 10.25
CA ALA A 139 10.75 -6.06 10.72
C ALA A 139 10.24 -4.68 11.17
N LEU A 140 9.34 -4.06 10.41
CA LEU A 140 8.74 -2.76 10.75
C LEU A 140 7.84 -2.87 11.98
N PHE A 141 7.07 -3.94 12.12
CA PHE A 141 6.23 -4.18 13.29
C PHE A 141 7.06 -4.35 14.57
N ILE A 142 8.13 -5.14 14.52
CA ILE A 142 9.07 -5.31 15.62
C ILE A 142 9.74 -3.97 15.97
N GLY A 143 10.20 -3.22 14.96
CA GLY A 143 10.79 -1.89 15.14
C GLY A 143 9.83 -0.91 15.83
N LEU A 144 8.56 -0.93 15.44
CA LEU A 144 7.51 -0.13 16.07
C LEU A 144 7.30 -0.52 17.52
N ALA A 145 7.18 -1.83 17.81
CA ALA A 145 7.02 -2.34 19.17
C ALA A 145 8.20 -1.96 20.08
N LEU A 146 9.43 -2.10 19.58
CA LEU A 146 10.64 -1.71 20.30
C LEU A 146 10.70 -0.19 20.55
N THR A 147 10.26 0.62 19.59
CA THR A 147 10.20 2.08 19.75
C THR A 147 9.20 2.49 20.83
N ILE A 148 8.03 1.87 20.83
CA ILE A 148 6.99 2.11 21.86
C ILE A 148 7.51 1.71 23.24
N ALA A 149 8.06 0.49 23.37
CA ALA A 149 8.61 0.00 24.62
C ALA A 149 9.78 0.88 25.13
N GLY A 150 10.71 1.23 24.23
CA GLY A 150 11.85 2.10 24.55
C GLY A 150 11.41 3.48 25.00
N SER A 151 10.43 4.08 24.32
CA SER A 151 9.89 5.40 24.69
C SER A 151 9.18 5.37 26.06
N ALA A 152 8.45 4.29 26.36
CA ALA A 152 7.78 4.11 27.65
C ALA A 152 8.80 3.97 28.81
N ILE A 153 9.87 3.21 28.60
CA ILE A 153 10.96 3.05 29.58
C ILE A 153 11.68 4.40 29.79
N TYR A 154 12.04 5.07 28.69
CA TYR A 154 12.72 6.37 28.77
C TYR A 154 11.90 7.42 29.56
N LYS A 155 10.59 7.48 29.30
CA LYS A 155 9.68 8.40 29.99
C LYS A 155 9.50 8.07 31.48
N LYS A 156 9.73 6.82 31.89
CA LYS A 156 9.63 6.40 33.31
C LYS A 156 10.92 6.66 34.10
N LEU A 157 12.05 6.76 33.37
CA LEU A 157 13.37 6.96 34.00
C LEU A 157 13.77 8.45 34.13
N ASN A 158 13.09 9.32 33.37
CA ASN A 158 13.24 10.78 33.42
C ASN A 158 11.92 11.45 33.85
#